data_e32edaa1f033d0c4ccc27331be87c580
#
_entry.id   e32edaa1f033d0c4ccc27331be87c580
#
_cell.length_a   1.000
_cell.length_b   1.000
_cell.length_c   1.000
_cell.angle_alpha   90.00
_cell.angle_beta   90.00
_cell.angle_gamma   90.00
#
_symmetry.space_group_name_H-M   'P 1'
#
loop_
_entity.id
_entity.type
_entity.pdbx_description
1 polymer ?
#
loop_
_entity_poly.entity_id
_entity_poly.type
_entity_poly.pdbx_seq_one_letter_code
_entity_poly.pdbx_strand_id
1 'polypeptide(L)'
;EHSSKWLSMCSHSFRVADLDDDGKDEILYGSAAIDDDGSELWCTGNGHGDCLCVGKFIKDRSGLQIVASFEEPGNYNGQGHGYGCQVIDARDGGLITGHGAGSTTDVGRCIVADIDPDSPNFEYWSSLQEGVFSCSGSGLVSSTYPTGIGGGVLYNVAIYWSGQPTREMLDRACVVSYKENPDVNKTNKTRLVYFGTYGSNDGNHSTKYNPCYYGDFLGDYREEVIMGSSDMKSIYIFSTNHPTEFRLPHLMTDHNYDMSQAMQNMGYNQGTNLGYYVGAETLKKAE
;
A
#
# COMPACT_ATOMS: atom_id res chain seq x y z
N GLU A 1 -21.35 -12.06 -20.45
CA GLU A 1 -22.49 -11.91 -19.53
C GLU A 1 -22.17 -12.59 -18.19
N HIS A 2 -21.51 -11.88 -17.29
CA HIS A 2 -20.98 -12.41 -16.00
C HIS A 2 -21.84 -11.96 -14.81
N SER A 3 -23.05 -11.49 -15.05
CA SER A 3 -23.82 -10.60 -14.17
C SER A 3 -24.08 -11.12 -12.75
N SER A 4 -24.28 -12.41 -12.53
CA SER A 4 -24.61 -12.93 -11.19
C SER A 4 -23.37 -13.23 -10.36
N LYS A 5 -22.26 -13.66 -11.00
CA LYS A 5 -21.00 -14.01 -10.33
C LYS A 5 -20.25 -12.77 -9.85
N TRP A 6 -20.37 -11.67 -10.60
CA TRP A 6 -19.66 -10.42 -10.34
C TRP A 6 -20.45 -9.41 -9.50
N LEU A 7 -21.71 -9.72 -9.22
CA LEU A 7 -22.54 -8.84 -8.40
C LEU A 7 -21.91 -8.68 -7.00
N SER A 8 -21.71 -7.42 -6.60
CA SER A 8 -21.07 -7.03 -5.34
C SER A 8 -19.59 -7.43 -5.16
N MET A 9 -18.90 -7.73 -6.27
CA MET A 9 -17.45 -8.05 -6.23
C MET A 9 -16.55 -6.82 -6.42
N CYS A 10 -17.12 -5.64 -6.57
CA CYS A 10 -16.41 -4.39 -6.81
C CYS A 10 -15.73 -3.85 -5.54
N SER A 11 -14.87 -2.86 -5.73
CA SER A 11 -14.20 -2.12 -4.66
C SER A 11 -14.37 -0.62 -4.87
N HIS A 12 -14.07 0.18 -3.84
CA HIS A 12 -13.96 1.64 -3.97
C HIS A 12 -12.76 2.09 -4.79
N SER A 13 -11.87 1.18 -5.13
CA SER A 13 -10.69 1.43 -5.97
C SER A 13 -10.52 0.31 -6.98
N PHE A 14 -9.78 0.58 -8.06
CA PHE A 14 -9.31 -0.45 -8.98
C PHE A 14 -7.82 -0.27 -9.26
N ARG A 15 -7.19 -1.29 -9.83
CA ARG A 15 -5.82 -1.27 -10.31
C ARG A 15 -5.74 -1.77 -11.73
N VAL A 16 -4.77 -1.26 -12.45
CA VAL A 16 -4.37 -1.72 -13.77
C VAL A 16 -2.93 -2.18 -13.66
N ALA A 17 -2.66 -3.41 -14.01
CA ALA A 17 -1.35 -4.04 -13.94
C ALA A 17 -1.33 -5.34 -14.75
N ASP A 18 -0.17 -5.77 -15.20
CA ASP A 18 0.06 -7.09 -15.79
C ASP A 18 -0.01 -8.16 -14.68
N LEU A 19 -1.23 -8.69 -14.45
CA LEU A 19 -1.51 -9.58 -13.33
C LEU A 19 -1.07 -11.03 -13.59
N ASP A 20 -1.04 -11.46 -14.85
CA ASP A 20 -0.76 -12.84 -15.23
C ASP A 20 0.59 -13.05 -15.92
N ASP A 21 1.39 -12.00 -16.06
CA ASP A 21 2.73 -11.98 -16.68
C ASP A 21 2.69 -12.22 -18.20
N ASP A 22 1.62 -11.82 -18.92
CA ASP A 22 1.51 -11.95 -20.38
C ASP A 22 2.04 -10.71 -21.14
N GLY A 23 2.35 -9.64 -20.43
CA GLY A 23 2.91 -8.39 -20.95
C GLY A 23 1.84 -7.37 -21.35
N LYS A 24 0.59 -7.58 -20.96
CA LYS A 24 -0.52 -6.64 -21.09
C LYS A 24 -1.15 -6.38 -19.73
N ASP A 25 -1.92 -5.31 -19.63
CA ASP A 25 -2.52 -4.94 -18.35
C ASP A 25 -3.96 -5.46 -18.22
N GLU A 26 -4.26 -6.03 -17.06
CA GLU A 26 -5.58 -6.40 -16.59
C GLU A 26 -6.19 -5.31 -15.71
N ILE A 27 -7.51 -5.38 -15.56
CA ILE A 27 -8.24 -4.53 -14.62
C ILE A 27 -8.62 -5.35 -13.39
N LEU A 28 -7.97 -5.05 -12.25
CA LEU A 28 -8.37 -5.57 -10.95
C LEU A 28 -9.43 -4.66 -10.33
N TYR A 29 -10.62 -5.20 -10.07
CA TYR A 29 -11.73 -4.46 -9.47
C TYR A 29 -12.35 -5.19 -8.28
N GLY A 30 -11.72 -5.05 -7.14
CA GLY A 30 -12.14 -5.72 -5.90
C GLY A 30 -11.80 -7.20 -5.89
N SER A 31 -12.83 -8.04 -5.88
CA SER A 31 -12.74 -9.49 -5.84
C SER A 31 -12.64 -10.16 -7.21
N ALA A 32 -12.51 -9.37 -8.27
CA ALA A 32 -12.48 -9.86 -9.64
C ALA A 32 -11.42 -9.16 -10.48
N ALA A 33 -10.85 -9.88 -11.44
CA ALA A 33 -9.94 -9.36 -12.45
C ALA A 33 -10.50 -9.63 -13.85
N ILE A 34 -10.37 -8.61 -14.70
CA ILE A 34 -10.77 -8.61 -16.10
C ILE A 34 -9.49 -8.64 -16.93
N ASP A 35 -9.38 -9.62 -17.80
CA ASP A 35 -8.30 -9.82 -18.73
C ASP A 35 -8.24 -8.71 -19.81
N ASP A 36 -7.10 -8.54 -20.45
CA ASP A 36 -6.84 -7.54 -21.50
C ASP A 36 -7.81 -7.65 -22.67
N ASP A 37 -8.33 -8.84 -22.96
CA ASP A 37 -9.33 -9.08 -24.01
C ASP A 37 -10.78 -8.80 -23.57
N GLY A 38 -10.98 -8.40 -22.31
CA GLY A 38 -12.28 -8.12 -21.70
C GLY A 38 -13.01 -9.34 -21.15
N SER A 39 -12.38 -10.52 -21.15
CA SER A 39 -12.90 -11.72 -20.49
C SER A 39 -12.65 -11.70 -18.99
N GLU A 40 -13.24 -12.64 -18.25
CA GLU A 40 -12.91 -12.84 -16.83
C GLU A 40 -11.57 -13.53 -16.70
N LEU A 41 -10.57 -12.90 -16.08
CA LEU A 41 -9.37 -13.60 -15.67
C LEU A 41 -9.70 -14.51 -14.46
N TRP A 42 -10.25 -13.95 -13.40
CA TRP A 42 -10.72 -14.70 -12.22
C TRP A 42 -11.72 -13.88 -11.37
N CYS A 43 -12.42 -14.58 -10.47
CA CYS A 43 -13.29 -13.98 -9.47
C CYS A 43 -13.23 -14.81 -8.18
N THR A 44 -12.73 -14.20 -7.10
CA THR A 44 -12.50 -14.88 -5.80
C THR A 44 -13.77 -15.06 -4.99
N GLY A 45 -14.83 -14.30 -5.23
CA GLY A 45 -16.04 -14.33 -4.43
C GLY A 45 -15.91 -13.73 -3.03
N ASN A 46 -14.88 -12.93 -2.76
CA ASN A 46 -14.70 -12.28 -1.44
C ASN A 46 -15.70 -11.15 -1.14
N GLY A 47 -16.51 -10.75 -2.13
CA GLY A 47 -17.45 -9.65 -1.98
C GLY A 47 -16.82 -8.27 -2.17
N HIS A 48 -17.51 -7.26 -1.65
CA HIS A 48 -17.07 -5.87 -1.72
C HIS A 48 -15.84 -5.61 -0.84
N GLY A 49 -14.94 -4.75 -1.30
CA GLY A 49 -13.75 -4.33 -0.56
C GLY A 49 -13.44 -2.85 -0.71
N ASP A 50 -12.64 -2.33 0.20
CA ASP A 50 -12.29 -0.91 0.24
C ASP A 50 -10.89 -0.62 -0.30
N CYS A 51 -9.96 -1.53 -0.09
CA CYS A 51 -8.55 -1.27 -0.25
C CYS A 51 -7.87 -2.33 -1.12
N LEU A 52 -7.07 -1.89 -2.08
CA LEU A 52 -6.31 -2.74 -3.01
C LEU A 52 -4.89 -2.20 -3.17
N CYS A 53 -3.89 -3.06 -2.97
CA CYS A 53 -2.50 -2.80 -3.31
C CYS A 53 -2.01 -3.92 -4.23
N VAL A 54 -1.35 -3.58 -5.34
CA VAL A 54 -0.76 -4.53 -6.28
C VAL A 54 0.72 -4.26 -6.40
N GLY A 55 1.55 -5.29 -6.28
CA GLY A 55 2.99 -5.16 -6.40
C GLY A 55 3.74 -6.45 -6.11
N LYS A 56 5.04 -6.37 -6.13
CA LYS A 56 5.94 -7.49 -5.81
C LYS A 56 6.31 -7.46 -4.33
N PHE A 57 5.59 -8.22 -3.51
CA PHE A 57 5.75 -8.20 -2.04
C PHE A 57 6.49 -9.40 -1.47
N ILE A 58 6.59 -10.49 -2.23
CA ILE A 58 7.24 -11.74 -1.82
C ILE A 58 8.42 -12.02 -2.75
N LYS A 59 9.63 -12.06 -2.18
CA LYS A 59 10.90 -12.14 -2.90
C LYS A 59 10.97 -13.32 -3.86
N ASP A 60 10.74 -14.50 -3.33
CA ASP A 60 10.97 -15.76 -4.05
C ASP A 60 9.69 -16.33 -4.72
N ARG A 61 8.60 -15.55 -4.76
CA ARG A 61 7.38 -15.93 -5.47
C ARG A 61 7.32 -15.24 -6.83
N SER A 62 7.05 -15.96 -7.92
CA SER A 62 6.84 -15.36 -9.25
C SER A 62 5.56 -14.53 -9.30
N GLY A 63 5.48 -13.57 -10.24
CA GLY A 63 4.33 -12.71 -10.45
C GLY A 63 4.10 -11.68 -9.35
N LEU A 64 3.04 -10.90 -9.51
CA LEU A 64 2.61 -9.90 -8.55
C LEU A 64 1.73 -10.50 -7.45
N GLN A 65 1.59 -9.78 -6.35
CA GLN A 65 0.66 -10.10 -5.28
C GLN A 65 -0.30 -8.93 -5.07
N ILE A 66 -1.49 -9.26 -4.57
CA ILE A 66 -2.53 -8.30 -4.19
C ILE A 66 -2.69 -8.36 -2.68
N VAL A 67 -2.67 -7.20 -2.02
CA VAL A 67 -3.11 -7.07 -0.63
C VAL A 67 -4.43 -6.30 -0.64
N ALA A 68 -5.49 -6.91 -0.12
CA ALA A 68 -6.83 -6.36 -0.17
C ALA A 68 -7.57 -6.54 1.16
N SER A 69 -8.49 -5.61 1.44
CA SER A 69 -9.42 -5.70 2.57
C SER A 69 -10.87 -5.78 2.09
N PHE A 70 -11.69 -6.56 2.81
CA PHE A 70 -13.07 -6.86 2.44
C PHE A 70 -14.03 -6.58 3.59
N GLU A 71 -15.27 -6.19 3.26
CA GLU A 71 -16.31 -5.86 4.24
C GLU A 71 -16.96 -7.12 4.83
N GLU A 72 -17.20 -8.12 4.03
CA GLU A 72 -17.87 -9.37 4.44
C GLU A 72 -17.12 -10.61 3.94
N PRO A 73 -15.88 -10.79 4.36
CA PRO A 73 -15.04 -11.86 3.84
C PRO A 73 -15.63 -13.26 4.15
N GLY A 74 -15.80 -14.05 3.10
CA GLY A 74 -16.27 -15.45 3.22
C GLY A 74 -17.77 -15.65 3.35
N ASN A 75 -18.59 -14.59 3.37
CA ASN A 75 -20.05 -14.71 3.50
C ASN A 75 -20.83 -14.43 2.22
N TYR A 76 -20.17 -13.93 1.17
CA TYR A 76 -20.89 -13.66 -0.05
C TYR A 76 -21.21 -14.96 -0.79
N ASN A 77 -22.47 -15.43 -0.64
CA ASN A 77 -22.96 -16.71 -1.19
C ASN A 77 -22.13 -17.95 -0.80
N GLY A 78 -21.43 -17.92 0.35
CA GLY A 78 -20.58 -19.02 0.79
C GLY A 78 -19.31 -19.21 -0.04
N GLN A 79 -18.94 -18.20 -0.82
CA GLN A 79 -17.70 -18.11 -1.60
C GLN A 79 -16.73 -17.14 -0.94
N GLY A 80 -15.48 -17.16 -1.35
CA GLY A 80 -14.45 -16.30 -0.81
C GLY A 80 -13.50 -17.03 0.14
N HIS A 81 -12.40 -16.36 0.46
CA HIS A 81 -11.29 -16.96 1.24
C HIS A 81 -11.50 -16.90 2.77
N GLY A 82 -12.47 -16.11 3.24
CA GLY A 82 -12.85 -16.08 4.65
C GLY A 82 -11.96 -15.23 5.56
N TYR A 83 -11.13 -14.34 5.01
CA TYR A 83 -10.27 -13.42 5.77
C TYR A 83 -10.62 -11.95 5.48
N GLY A 84 -10.62 -11.11 6.51
CA GLY A 84 -10.90 -9.68 6.37
C GLY A 84 -9.82 -8.91 5.63
N CYS A 85 -8.56 -9.31 5.78
CA CYS A 85 -7.44 -8.79 5.01
C CYS A 85 -6.65 -9.96 4.43
N GLN A 86 -6.32 -9.90 3.15
CA GLN A 86 -5.77 -11.01 2.39
C GLN A 86 -4.56 -10.61 1.55
N VAL A 87 -3.63 -11.56 1.39
CA VAL A 87 -2.60 -11.55 0.36
C VAL A 87 -2.98 -12.61 -0.67
N ILE A 88 -3.10 -12.22 -1.92
CA ILE A 88 -3.65 -13.02 -3.02
C ILE A 88 -2.62 -13.08 -4.15
N ASP A 89 -2.47 -14.22 -4.82
CA ASP A 89 -1.71 -14.31 -6.06
C ASP A 89 -2.46 -13.56 -7.17
N ALA A 90 -1.78 -12.66 -7.85
CA ALA A 90 -2.43 -11.82 -8.85
C ALA A 90 -2.87 -12.60 -10.09
N ARG A 91 -2.20 -13.71 -10.43
CA ARG A 91 -2.43 -14.48 -11.66
C ARG A 91 -3.73 -15.28 -11.66
N ASP A 92 -4.13 -15.79 -10.50
CA ASP A 92 -5.24 -16.74 -10.40
C ASP A 92 -6.25 -16.43 -9.27
N GLY A 93 -6.01 -15.34 -8.52
CA GLY A 93 -6.84 -14.98 -7.37
C GLY A 93 -6.68 -15.92 -6.17
N GLY A 94 -5.68 -16.81 -6.17
CA GLY A 94 -5.44 -17.78 -5.11
C GLY A 94 -4.97 -17.14 -3.80
N LEU A 95 -5.52 -17.57 -2.67
CA LEU A 95 -5.11 -17.10 -1.36
C LEU A 95 -3.68 -17.54 -1.03
N ILE A 96 -2.83 -16.59 -0.65
CA ILE A 96 -1.49 -16.86 -0.11
C ILE A 96 -1.57 -16.90 1.42
N THR A 97 -2.11 -15.85 2.02
CA THR A 97 -2.30 -15.72 3.46
C THR A 97 -3.36 -14.68 3.78
N GLY A 98 -3.80 -14.59 5.03
CA GLY A 98 -4.74 -13.58 5.49
C GLY A 98 -4.82 -13.52 7.00
N HIS A 99 -5.43 -12.45 7.51
CA HIS A 99 -5.82 -12.32 8.91
C HIS A 99 -7.26 -11.80 9.02
N GLY A 100 -7.84 -11.83 10.24
CA GLY A 100 -9.25 -11.55 10.43
C GLY A 100 -10.14 -12.69 9.94
N ALA A 101 -9.76 -13.94 10.24
CA ALA A 101 -10.53 -15.12 9.85
C ALA A 101 -11.95 -15.08 10.43
N GLY A 102 -12.95 -15.29 9.56
CA GLY A 102 -14.37 -15.26 9.95
C GLY A 102 -14.87 -13.88 10.40
N SER A 103 -14.13 -12.82 10.15
CA SER A 103 -14.57 -11.44 10.47
C SER A 103 -15.88 -11.12 9.76
N THR A 104 -16.81 -10.59 10.52
CA THR A 104 -18.05 -9.96 10.01
C THR A 104 -17.95 -8.43 10.08
N THR A 105 -16.79 -7.90 10.43
CA THR A 105 -16.51 -6.48 10.54
C THR A 105 -16.04 -5.97 9.20
N ASP A 106 -16.59 -4.85 8.78
CA ASP A 106 -16.07 -4.08 7.65
C ASP A 106 -14.59 -3.73 7.87
N VAL A 107 -13.71 -4.29 7.03
CA VAL A 107 -12.28 -4.01 7.04
C VAL A 107 -11.98 -2.93 6.00
N GLY A 108 -12.34 -1.70 6.36
CA GLY A 108 -12.30 -0.56 5.45
C GLY A 108 -10.89 -0.12 5.03
N ARG A 109 -9.82 -0.61 5.67
CA ARG A 109 -8.45 -0.19 5.33
C ARG A 109 -7.44 -1.31 5.54
N CYS A 110 -6.53 -1.42 4.60
CA CYS A 110 -5.30 -2.20 4.74
C CYS A 110 -4.15 -1.47 4.05
N ILE A 111 -2.94 -1.90 4.30
CA ILE A 111 -1.74 -1.43 3.64
C ILE A 111 -0.69 -2.54 3.59
N VAL A 112 0.21 -2.43 2.64
CA VAL A 112 1.40 -3.26 2.49
C VAL A 112 2.64 -2.38 2.32
N ALA A 113 3.68 -2.65 3.07
CA ALA A 113 4.96 -1.97 2.95
C ALA A 113 6.07 -2.78 3.60
N ASP A 114 7.29 -2.66 3.11
CA ASP A 114 8.48 -3.11 3.81
C ASP A 114 8.83 -2.06 4.88
N ILE A 115 8.51 -2.34 6.15
CA ILE A 115 8.70 -1.43 7.27
C ILE A 115 9.69 -1.96 8.31
N ASP A 116 10.00 -3.24 8.29
CA ASP A 116 10.91 -3.88 9.23
C ASP A 116 12.11 -4.51 8.51
N PRO A 117 13.30 -3.87 8.56
CA PRO A 117 14.48 -4.36 7.86
C PRO A 117 15.00 -5.72 8.37
N ASP A 118 14.51 -6.17 9.52
CA ASP A 118 14.86 -7.46 10.11
C ASP A 118 13.89 -8.59 9.71
N SER A 119 12.77 -8.24 9.03
CA SER A 119 11.77 -9.17 8.54
C SER A 119 11.94 -9.37 7.02
N PRO A 120 12.08 -10.59 6.51
CA PRO A 120 12.11 -10.81 5.08
C PRO A 120 10.72 -10.72 4.47
N ASN A 121 10.64 -10.20 3.24
CA ASN A 121 9.41 -9.88 2.53
C ASN A 121 8.67 -8.68 3.15
N PHE A 122 7.68 -8.19 2.43
CA PHE A 122 6.89 -7.04 2.90
C PHE A 122 5.93 -7.46 4.01
N GLU A 123 5.61 -6.49 4.85
CA GLU A 123 4.58 -6.60 5.87
C GLU A 123 3.25 -6.03 5.36
N TYR A 124 2.13 -6.57 5.93
CA TYR A 124 0.80 -6.01 5.74
C TYR A 124 0.01 -6.01 7.05
N TRP A 125 -0.91 -5.07 7.16
CA TRP A 125 -1.82 -4.94 8.31
C TRP A 125 -3.09 -4.20 7.90
N SER A 126 -4.10 -4.20 8.79
CA SER A 126 -5.40 -3.61 8.51
C SER A 126 -6.03 -2.89 9.70
N SER A 127 -7.20 -2.30 9.46
CA SER A 127 -8.03 -1.67 10.49
C SER A 127 -8.54 -2.62 11.58
N LEU A 128 -8.41 -3.94 11.41
CA LEU A 128 -8.71 -4.93 12.46
C LEU A 128 -7.75 -4.87 13.65
N GLN A 129 -6.55 -4.33 13.44
CA GLN A 129 -5.55 -4.17 14.50
C GLN A 129 -5.16 -5.48 15.20
N GLU A 130 -5.03 -6.56 14.44
CA GLU A 130 -4.62 -7.89 14.95
C GLU A 130 -3.10 -8.09 14.95
N GLY A 131 -2.35 -7.19 14.32
CA GLY A 131 -0.89 -7.22 14.22
C GLY A 131 -0.38 -6.81 12.84
N VAL A 132 0.92 -6.84 12.70
CA VAL A 132 1.66 -6.70 11.44
C VAL A 132 2.10 -8.08 11.00
N PHE A 133 1.75 -8.48 9.79
CA PHE A 133 1.95 -9.85 9.28
C PHE A 133 2.86 -9.84 8.06
N SER A 134 3.59 -10.93 7.85
CA SER A 134 4.38 -11.10 6.63
C SER A 134 3.51 -11.52 5.44
N CYS A 135 3.72 -10.89 4.29
CA CYS A 135 3.07 -11.26 3.04
C CYS A 135 3.37 -12.69 2.58
N SER A 136 4.48 -13.28 3.03
CA SER A 136 4.86 -14.66 2.69
C SER A 136 4.02 -15.73 3.38
N GLY A 137 3.19 -15.35 4.36
CA GLY A 137 2.42 -16.31 5.18
C GLY A 137 3.21 -16.91 6.33
N SER A 138 4.41 -16.40 6.64
CA SER A 138 5.18 -16.84 7.81
C SER A 138 4.56 -16.45 9.15
N GLY A 139 3.49 -15.64 9.12
CA GLY A 139 2.67 -15.29 10.28
C GLY A 139 2.89 -13.88 10.81
N LEU A 140 2.62 -13.69 12.10
CA LEU A 140 2.74 -12.41 12.80
C LEU A 140 4.21 -12.01 12.93
N VAL A 141 4.54 -10.82 12.39
CA VAL A 141 5.87 -10.19 12.54
C VAL A 141 5.91 -9.40 13.86
N SER A 142 4.85 -8.64 14.15
CA SER A 142 4.79 -7.82 15.35
C SER A 142 3.34 -7.56 15.79
N SER A 143 3.14 -7.50 17.11
CA SER A 143 1.90 -6.97 17.68
C SER A 143 1.88 -5.43 17.79
N THR A 144 2.99 -4.76 17.44
CA THR A 144 3.11 -3.30 17.43
C THR A 144 2.90 -2.79 16.02
N TYR A 145 2.12 -1.72 15.88
CA TYR A 145 1.79 -1.07 14.60
C TYR A 145 2.60 0.19 14.38
N PRO A 146 2.75 0.63 13.11
CA PRO A 146 3.08 2.02 12.86
C PRO A 146 1.98 2.92 13.44
N THR A 147 2.35 3.84 14.33
CA THR A 147 1.41 4.73 15.00
C THR A 147 1.72 6.19 14.73
N GLY A 148 0.67 6.96 14.46
CA GLY A 148 0.75 8.41 14.29
C GLY A 148 0.84 9.19 15.59
N ILE A 149 0.97 10.50 15.46
CA ILE A 149 0.88 11.42 16.58
C ILE A 149 -0.52 11.32 17.18
N GLY A 150 -0.60 10.89 18.43
CA GLY A 150 -1.88 10.63 19.10
C GLY A 150 -2.26 9.15 19.19
N GLY A 151 -1.42 8.24 18.73
CA GLY A 151 -1.53 6.79 19.00
C GLY A 151 -2.45 6.01 18.05
N GLY A 152 -2.98 6.64 16.99
CA GLY A 152 -3.77 5.93 15.97
C GLY A 152 -2.88 5.09 15.05
N VAL A 153 -3.35 3.89 14.68
CA VAL A 153 -2.68 3.03 13.70
C VAL A 153 -2.67 3.69 12.33
N LEU A 154 -1.53 3.66 11.66
CA LEU A 154 -1.35 4.22 10.32
C LEU A 154 -1.52 3.13 9.27
N TYR A 155 -2.40 3.34 8.31
CA TYR A 155 -2.65 2.46 7.16
C TYR A 155 -3.10 3.25 5.92
N ASN A 156 -2.59 4.50 5.77
CA ASN A 156 -2.99 5.34 4.64
C ASN A 156 -2.06 5.18 3.44
N VAL A 157 -0.82 5.66 3.56
CA VAL A 157 0.18 5.65 2.48
C VAL A 157 1.54 5.29 3.06
N ALA A 158 2.32 4.52 2.31
CA ALA A 158 3.73 4.25 2.62
C ALA A 158 4.61 4.84 1.52
N ILE A 159 5.68 5.55 1.92
CA ILE A 159 6.59 6.25 1.02
C ILE A 159 8.05 5.98 1.37
N TYR A 160 8.96 6.12 0.40
CA TYR A 160 10.40 6.21 0.64
C TYR A 160 10.77 7.65 1.00
N TRP A 161 11.08 7.92 2.27
CA TRP A 161 11.37 9.28 2.75
C TRP A 161 12.74 9.43 3.41
N SER A 162 13.07 8.56 4.36
CA SER A 162 14.26 8.73 5.20
C SER A 162 15.59 8.45 4.50
N GLY A 163 15.56 7.92 3.28
CA GLY A 163 16.76 7.44 2.60
C GLY A 163 17.21 6.05 3.07
N GLN A 164 16.41 5.40 3.91
CA GLN A 164 16.58 3.99 4.27
C GLN A 164 15.91 3.08 3.22
N PRO A 165 16.22 1.80 3.19
CA PRO A 165 15.59 0.86 2.26
C PRO A 165 14.14 0.51 2.60
N THR A 166 13.72 0.76 3.84
CA THR A 166 12.32 0.59 4.29
C THR A 166 11.47 1.81 3.96
N ARG A 167 10.16 1.62 3.98
CA ARG A 167 9.18 2.69 3.79
C ARG A 167 8.71 3.28 5.11
N GLU A 168 8.40 4.55 5.08
CA GLU A 168 7.77 5.28 6.16
C GLU A 168 6.27 5.50 5.87
N MET A 169 5.53 5.76 6.94
CA MET A 169 4.09 6.01 6.83
C MET A 169 3.83 7.50 6.65
N LEU A 170 3.14 7.85 5.57
CA LEU A 170 2.56 9.18 5.36
C LEU A 170 1.08 9.15 5.70
N ASP A 171 0.69 9.93 6.70
CA ASP A 171 -0.72 10.13 7.03
C ASP A 171 -0.94 11.58 7.45
N ARG A 172 -1.97 12.21 6.89
CA ARG A 172 -2.17 13.65 7.02
C ARG A 172 -0.92 14.39 6.51
N ALA A 173 -0.51 15.41 7.24
CA ALA A 173 0.71 16.18 6.96
C ALA A 173 1.95 15.63 7.71
N CYS A 174 2.02 14.34 8.00
CA CYS A 174 3.06 13.76 8.85
C CYS A 174 3.69 12.51 8.23
N VAL A 175 5.02 12.45 8.26
CA VAL A 175 5.77 11.23 7.93
C VAL A 175 6.34 10.62 9.21
N VAL A 176 6.11 9.32 9.40
CA VAL A 176 6.46 8.57 10.60
C VAL A 176 7.16 7.27 10.22
N SER A 177 8.29 6.97 10.86
CA SER A 177 8.94 5.66 10.74
C SER A 177 8.29 4.62 11.66
N TYR A 178 8.37 3.34 11.31
CA TYR A 178 7.90 2.25 12.15
C TYR A 178 8.79 2.07 13.38
N LYS A 179 10.10 1.95 13.17
CA LYS A 179 11.08 1.88 14.26
C LYS A 179 11.52 3.28 14.67
N GLU A 180 11.93 3.42 15.94
CA GLU A 180 12.48 4.66 16.46
C GLU A 180 13.69 5.10 15.64
N ASN A 181 13.68 6.37 15.20
CA ASN A 181 14.84 7.00 14.60
C ASN A 181 15.42 8.01 15.61
N PRO A 182 16.49 7.66 16.35
CA PRO A 182 17.04 8.50 17.42
C PRO A 182 17.63 9.82 16.92
N ASP A 183 17.96 9.92 15.63
CA ASP A 183 18.62 11.09 15.05
C ASP A 183 17.63 12.21 14.71
N VAL A 184 16.34 11.94 14.67
CA VAL A 184 15.34 12.87 14.12
C VAL A 184 14.56 13.66 15.18
N ASN A 185 14.15 13.06 16.28
CA ASN A 185 13.40 13.79 17.30
C ASN A 185 13.48 13.15 18.68
N LYS A 186 13.94 13.92 19.67
CA LYS A 186 14.06 13.44 21.06
C LYS A 186 12.73 13.24 21.78
N THR A 187 11.65 13.86 21.31
CA THR A 187 10.33 13.82 21.96
C THR A 187 9.33 12.91 21.25
N ASN A 188 9.47 12.75 19.94
CA ASN A 188 8.67 11.81 19.15
C ASN A 188 9.61 11.08 18.21
N LYS A 189 10.19 9.99 18.66
CA LYS A 189 11.30 9.29 18.03
C LYS A 189 10.96 8.67 16.66
N THR A 190 9.69 8.54 16.33
CA THR A 190 9.24 7.99 15.05
C THR A 190 8.85 9.06 14.04
N ARG A 191 8.52 10.30 14.47
CA ARG A 191 8.14 11.37 13.54
C ARG A 191 9.35 11.96 12.83
N LEU A 192 9.39 11.84 11.51
CA LEU A 192 10.44 12.40 10.66
C LEU A 192 10.17 13.85 10.27
N VAL A 193 8.92 14.17 9.89
CA VAL A 193 8.51 15.52 9.51
C VAL A 193 7.03 15.74 9.79
N TYR A 194 6.65 17.00 10.05
CA TYR A 194 5.29 17.50 10.06
C TYR A 194 5.19 18.69 9.10
N PHE A 195 4.53 18.51 7.98
CA PHE A 195 4.43 19.52 6.91
C PHE A 195 3.61 20.75 7.32
N GLY A 196 2.70 20.59 8.28
CA GLY A 196 1.96 21.72 8.86
C GLY A 196 2.84 22.80 9.48
N THR A 197 4.06 22.46 9.93
CA THR A 197 5.07 23.43 10.39
C THR A 197 5.46 24.42 9.29
N TYR A 198 5.34 23.99 8.04
CA TYR A 198 5.66 24.79 6.85
C TYR A 198 4.42 25.39 6.18
N GLY A 199 3.25 25.27 6.80
CA GLY A 199 2.00 25.87 6.34
C GLY A 199 1.15 25.01 5.42
N SER A 200 1.40 23.69 5.32
CA SER A 200 0.51 22.79 4.58
C SER A 200 -0.81 22.58 5.32
N ASN A 201 -1.85 22.20 4.58
CA ASN A 201 -3.06 21.58 5.16
C ASN A 201 -2.77 20.14 5.60
N ASP A 202 -3.78 19.46 6.20
CA ASP A 202 -3.64 18.07 6.65
C ASP A 202 -3.89 17.03 5.55
N GLY A 203 -4.07 17.44 4.31
CA GLY A 203 -4.42 16.57 3.19
C GLY A 203 -5.85 16.77 2.70
N ASN A 204 -6.17 16.08 1.63
CA ASN A 204 -7.50 16.09 1.01
C ASN A 204 -8.37 15.02 1.64
N HIS A 205 -9.70 15.20 1.57
CA HIS A 205 -10.65 14.21 2.02
C HIS A 205 -10.55 13.91 3.54
N SER A 206 -11.36 14.58 4.34
CA SER A 206 -11.28 14.61 5.81
C SER A 206 -11.27 13.26 6.54
N THR A 207 -11.62 12.16 5.89
CA THR A 207 -11.57 10.81 6.47
C THR A 207 -10.36 9.99 6.00
N LYS A 208 -9.74 10.37 4.88
CA LYS A 208 -8.60 9.64 4.27
C LYS A 208 -7.30 10.43 4.39
N TYR A 209 -7.37 11.78 4.41
CA TYR A 209 -6.21 12.67 4.56
C TYR A 209 -5.09 12.42 3.54
N ASN A 210 -5.47 12.21 2.30
CA ASN A 210 -4.53 11.96 1.21
C ASN A 210 -3.75 13.22 0.87
N PRO A 211 -2.46 13.13 0.47
CA PRO A 211 -1.79 14.23 -0.20
C PRO A 211 -2.50 14.57 -1.51
N CYS A 212 -2.20 15.72 -2.09
CA CYS A 212 -2.66 16.03 -3.45
C CYS A 212 -2.09 15.02 -4.45
N TYR A 213 -0.83 14.69 -4.26
CA TYR A 213 -0.09 13.69 -5.01
C TYR A 213 1.23 13.35 -4.31
N TYR A 214 1.82 12.18 -4.56
CA TYR A 214 3.15 11.84 -4.10
C TYR A 214 3.81 10.86 -5.06
N GLY A 215 5.14 10.85 -5.11
CA GLY A 215 5.91 9.97 -5.96
C GLY A 215 7.35 10.41 -6.10
N ASP A 216 8.16 9.60 -6.75
CA ASP A 216 9.56 9.86 -7.04
C ASP A 216 9.66 10.84 -8.25
N PHE A 217 9.50 12.15 -8.00
CA PHE A 217 9.55 13.18 -9.06
C PHE A 217 10.98 13.62 -9.40
N LEU A 218 11.89 13.47 -8.44
CA LEU A 218 13.28 13.89 -8.61
C LEU A 218 14.17 12.76 -9.13
N GLY A 219 13.67 11.51 -9.18
CA GLY A 219 14.34 10.37 -9.76
C GLY A 219 15.45 9.79 -8.90
N ASP A 220 15.36 9.95 -7.59
CA ASP A 220 16.35 9.46 -6.63
C ASP A 220 15.80 8.39 -5.67
N TYR A 221 14.65 7.78 -6.03
CA TYR A 221 13.78 6.82 -5.34
C TYR A 221 13.06 7.35 -4.09
N ARG A 222 13.52 8.41 -3.48
CA ARG A 222 12.80 9.03 -2.37
C ARG A 222 11.62 9.81 -2.93
N GLU A 223 10.46 9.61 -2.32
CA GLU A 223 9.22 10.13 -2.89
C GLU A 223 8.91 11.52 -2.36
N GLU A 224 8.63 12.46 -3.26
CA GLU A 224 8.14 13.80 -2.93
C GLU A 224 6.66 13.76 -2.61
N VAL A 225 6.22 14.76 -1.82
CA VAL A 225 4.82 14.90 -1.41
C VAL A 225 4.29 16.27 -1.80
N ILE A 226 3.18 16.30 -2.54
CA ILE A 226 2.48 17.53 -2.93
C ILE A 226 1.29 17.75 -2.01
N MET A 227 1.27 18.90 -1.33
CA MET A 227 0.21 19.29 -0.40
C MET A 227 -0.32 20.68 -0.74
N GLY A 228 -1.60 20.93 -0.45
CA GLY A 228 -2.14 22.27 -0.44
C GLY A 228 -1.66 23.08 0.76
N SER A 229 -1.60 24.41 0.62
CA SER A 229 -1.42 25.30 1.78
C SER A 229 -2.66 25.30 2.68
N SER A 230 -2.49 25.64 3.95
CA SER A 230 -3.61 25.73 4.92
C SER A 230 -4.68 26.76 4.53
N ASP A 231 -4.30 27.80 3.77
CA ASP A 231 -5.22 28.81 3.23
C ASP A 231 -5.76 28.47 1.84
N MET A 232 -5.40 27.30 1.29
CA MET A 232 -5.80 26.79 -0.04
C MET A 232 -5.41 27.67 -1.23
N LYS A 233 -4.39 28.51 -1.10
CA LYS A 233 -3.96 29.44 -2.18
C LYS A 233 -2.66 29.01 -2.85
N SER A 234 -1.96 28.04 -2.29
CA SER A 234 -0.67 27.58 -2.78
C SER A 234 -0.58 26.05 -2.74
N ILE A 235 0.31 25.53 -3.55
CA ILE A 235 0.71 24.12 -3.55
C ILE A 235 2.16 24.07 -3.09
N TYR A 236 2.46 23.20 -2.14
CA TYR A 236 3.80 22.89 -1.67
C TYR A 236 4.27 21.56 -2.23
N ILE A 237 5.51 21.49 -2.64
CA ILE A 237 6.22 20.26 -2.96
C ILE A 237 7.25 20.06 -1.86
N PHE A 238 7.11 18.96 -1.12
CA PHE A 238 8.04 18.57 -0.08
C PHE A 238 8.95 17.47 -0.59
N SER A 239 10.24 17.68 -0.51
CA SER A 239 11.25 16.64 -0.69
C SER A 239 12.08 16.49 0.57
N THR A 240 12.67 15.32 0.75
CA THR A 240 13.52 15.04 1.90
C THR A 240 14.94 15.52 1.66
N ASN A 241 15.61 15.98 2.73
CA ASN A 241 17.04 16.26 2.73
C ASN A 241 17.87 15.20 3.48
N HIS A 242 17.23 14.10 3.87
CA HIS A 242 17.95 12.99 4.49
C HIS A 242 18.94 12.39 3.48
N PRO A 243 20.20 12.18 3.84
CA PRO A 243 21.15 11.51 2.97
C PRO A 243 20.77 10.03 2.80
N THR A 244 21.15 9.46 1.67
CA THR A 244 21.00 8.03 1.42
C THR A 244 22.30 7.41 0.92
N GLU A 245 22.59 6.21 1.37
CA GLU A 245 23.67 5.36 0.87
C GLU A 245 23.17 4.33 -0.17
N PHE A 246 21.86 4.29 -0.42
CA PHE A 246 21.23 3.36 -1.36
C PHE A 246 20.99 4.00 -2.72
N ARG A 247 20.86 3.16 -3.74
CA ARG A 247 20.52 3.58 -5.10
C ARG A 247 19.48 2.62 -5.66
N LEU A 248 18.41 3.19 -6.17
CA LEU A 248 17.40 2.51 -6.97
C LEU A 248 17.25 3.23 -8.31
N PRO A 249 16.80 2.55 -9.36
CA PRO A 249 16.31 3.23 -10.54
C PRO A 249 15.22 4.24 -10.18
N HIS A 250 15.03 5.24 -11.02
CA HIS A 250 13.87 6.13 -10.95
C HIS A 250 12.59 5.28 -10.92
N LEU A 251 11.80 5.37 -9.86
CA LEU A 251 10.68 4.47 -9.63
C LEU A 251 9.64 4.54 -10.75
N MET A 252 9.46 5.71 -11.37
CA MET A 252 8.56 5.91 -12.53
C MET A 252 8.96 5.12 -13.78
N THR A 253 10.14 4.50 -13.82
CA THR A 253 10.52 3.58 -14.91
C THR A 253 9.95 2.18 -14.75
N ASP A 254 9.38 1.88 -13.61
CA ASP A 254 8.64 0.64 -13.34
C ASP A 254 7.18 0.81 -13.76
N HIS A 255 6.70 -0.07 -14.63
CA HIS A 255 5.35 0.03 -15.19
C HIS A 255 4.26 -0.06 -14.12
N ASN A 256 4.38 -0.98 -13.17
CA ASN A 256 3.37 -1.12 -12.09
C ASN A 256 3.34 0.13 -11.17
N TYR A 257 4.51 0.72 -10.90
CA TYR A 257 4.59 1.96 -10.14
C TYR A 257 3.97 3.11 -10.92
N ASP A 258 4.29 3.29 -12.19
CA ASP A 258 3.74 4.35 -13.06
C ASP A 258 2.21 4.25 -13.18
N MET A 259 1.68 3.05 -13.41
CA MET A 259 0.23 2.82 -13.42
C MET A 259 -0.42 3.14 -12.08
N SER A 260 0.22 2.78 -10.96
CA SER A 260 -0.29 3.15 -9.63
C SER A 260 -0.22 4.65 -9.35
N GLN A 261 0.77 5.36 -9.91
CA GLN A 261 0.84 6.82 -9.86
C GLN A 261 -0.33 7.47 -10.62
N ALA A 262 -0.64 6.98 -11.82
CA ALA A 262 -1.76 7.48 -12.61
C ALA A 262 -3.13 7.30 -11.92
N MET A 263 -3.22 6.29 -11.03
CA MET A 263 -4.45 5.96 -10.30
C MET A 263 -4.55 6.57 -8.90
N GLN A 264 -3.59 7.39 -8.46
CA GLN A 264 -3.72 8.12 -7.19
C GLN A 264 -5.00 8.96 -7.17
N ASN A 265 -5.67 8.97 -6.02
CA ASN A 265 -6.92 9.70 -5.82
C ASN A 265 -8.12 9.25 -6.68
N MET A 266 -8.02 8.10 -7.35
CA MET A 266 -9.17 7.44 -7.96
C MET A 266 -9.84 6.54 -6.93
N GLY A 267 -10.95 7.00 -6.37
CA GLY A 267 -11.62 6.30 -5.28
C GLY A 267 -10.89 6.47 -3.95
N TYR A 268 -10.76 5.41 -3.15
CA TYR A 268 -9.97 5.44 -1.93
C TYR A 268 -8.49 5.39 -2.27
N ASN A 269 -7.70 6.19 -1.55
CA ASN A 269 -6.27 6.27 -1.81
C ASN A 269 -5.58 4.95 -1.49
N GLN A 270 -4.70 4.56 -2.39
CA GLN A 270 -3.94 3.33 -2.33
C GLN A 270 -2.46 3.65 -2.49
N GLY A 271 -1.62 2.93 -1.78
CA GLY A 271 -0.18 3.06 -1.91
C GLY A 271 0.31 2.73 -3.32
N THR A 272 1.38 3.39 -3.74
CA THR A 272 2.14 3.03 -4.94
C THR A 272 3.09 1.90 -4.63
N ASN A 273 3.18 0.90 -5.52
CA ASN A 273 4.04 -0.25 -5.32
C ASN A 273 4.77 -0.63 -6.62
N LEU A 274 5.95 -1.22 -6.45
CA LEU A 274 6.80 -1.64 -7.56
C LEU A 274 6.38 -3.02 -8.09
N GLY A 275 6.56 -3.22 -9.38
CA GLY A 275 6.39 -4.51 -10.06
C GLY A 275 7.56 -5.46 -9.86
N TYR A 276 8.66 -5.02 -9.27
CA TYR A 276 9.78 -5.85 -8.89
C TYR A 276 10.08 -5.75 -7.39
N TYR A 277 10.72 -6.78 -6.85
CA TYR A 277 10.96 -6.85 -5.41
C TYR A 277 12.08 -5.93 -4.97
N VAL A 278 11.78 -5.06 -4.02
CA VAL A 278 12.72 -4.18 -3.32
C VAL A 278 12.47 -4.30 -1.82
N GLY A 279 13.04 -5.31 -1.21
CA GLY A 279 13.05 -5.45 0.25
C GLY A 279 14.36 -4.93 0.83
N ALA A 280 14.32 -4.46 2.08
CA ALA A 280 15.47 -3.90 2.78
C ALA A 280 16.68 -4.84 2.77
N GLU A 281 16.43 -6.15 2.86
CA GLU A 281 17.47 -7.18 2.85
C GLU A 281 18.13 -7.39 1.47
N THR A 282 17.55 -6.83 0.41
CA THR A 282 18.11 -6.95 -0.96
C THR A 282 18.90 -5.74 -1.41
N LEU A 283 18.69 -4.60 -0.76
CA LEU A 283 19.34 -3.36 -1.16
C LEU A 283 20.80 -3.32 -0.69
N LYS A 284 21.67 -2.98 -1.60
CA LYS A 284 23.09 -2.76 -1.32
C LYS A 284 23.36 -1.28 -1.20
N LYS A 285 24.26 -0.93 -0.29
CA LYS A 285 24.81 0.42 -0.24
C LYS A 285 25.55 0.73 -1.54
N ALA A 286 25.45 1.96 -2.00
CA ALA A 286 26.25 2.42 -3.13
C ALA A 286 27.74 2.37 -2.75
N GLU A 287 28.58 1.81 -3.62
CA GLU A 287 30.03 1.80 -3.47
C GLU A 287 30.64 3.20 -3.67
#